data_5ee34690d4da5538e4dcaa71e93baa61
#
_entry.id   5ee34690d4da5538e4dcaa71e93baa61
#
_cell.length_a   1.000
_cell.length_b   1.000
_cell.length_c   1.000
_cell.angle_alpha   90.00
_cell.angle_beta   90.00
_cell.angle_gamma   90.00
#
_symmetry.space_group_name_H-M   'P 1'
#
loop_
_entity.id
_entity.type
_entity.pdbx_description
1 polymer ?
#
loop_
_entity_poly.entity_id
_entity_poly.type
_entity_poly.pdbx_seq_one_letter_code
_entity_poly.pdbx_strand_id
1 'polypeptide(L)'
;MAKTEEQLAAEKAAQQKAEKDAKLKALQAAMSKIEKDFGKGSIMRMGDENIEAVDVISTGSIGLDVALGVGGYPRGRIIEIYGPESSGKTTLAIHAIAEAQKKGGIAAFIDAEHAFDRF
;
A
#
# COMPACT_ATOMS: atom_id res chain seq x y z
N MET A 1 55.26 10.06 13.33
CA MET A 1 54.32 11.20 13.27
C MET A 1 52.92 10.67 13.55
N ALA A 2 52.31 11.16 14.62
CA ALA A 2 50.93 10.78 14.95
C ALA A 2 49.97 11.37 13.92
N LYS A 3 49.03 10.55 13.39
CA LYS A 3 47.97 11.05 12.50
C LYS A 3 47.11 12.06 13.27
N THR A 4 46.78 13.16 12.65
CA THR A 4 45.88 14.18 13.22
C THR A 4 44.46 13.59 13.38
N GLU A 5 43.71 14.06 14.40
CA GLU A 5 42.35 13.58 14.67
C GLU A 5 41.43 13.69 13.43
N GLU A 6 41.65 14.71 12.60
CA GLU A 6 40.95 14.94 11.34
C GLU A 6 41.22 13.84 10.30
N GLN A 7 42.45 13.32 10.22
CA GLN A 7 42.83 12.24 9.33
C GLN A 7 42.22 10.89 9.79
N LEU A 8 42.14 10.66 11.10
CA LEU A 8 41.49 9.47 11.66
C LEU A 8 39.99 9.50 11.45
N ALA A 9 39.35 10.66 11.54
CA ALA A 9 37.90 10.80 11.29
C ALA A 9 37.57 10.58 9.79
N ALA A 10 38.42 11.12 8.89
CA ALA A 10 38.26 10.91 7.45
C ALA A 10 38.45 9.42 7.04
N GLU A 11 39.43 8.73 7.60
CA GLU A 11 39.65 7.29 7.37
C GLU A 11 38.46 6.45 7.89
N LYS A 12 37.92 6.76 9.06
CA LYS A 12 36.73 6.07 9.61
C LYS A 12 35.49 6.30 8.75
N ALA A 13 35.28 7.54 8.27
CA ALA A 13 34.17 7.86 7.39
C ALA A 13 34.29 7.16 6.02
N ALA A 14 35.49 7.09 5.45
CA ALA A 14 35.75 6.37 4.22
C ALA A 14 35.54 4.86 4.38
N GLN A 15 35.97 4.27 5.50
CA GLN A 15 35.78 2.88 5.82
C GLN A 15 34.31 2.52 6.01
N GLN A 16 33.54 3.35 6.72
CA GLN A 16 32.10 3.18 6.90
C GLN A 16 31.33 3.29 5.57
N LYS A 17 31.75 4.21 4.70
CA LYS A 17 31.16 4.35 3.37
C LYS A 17 31.42 3.12 2.49
N ALA A 18 32.66 2.63 2.48
CA ALA A 18 33.03 1.43 1.73
C ALA A 18 32.30 0.17 2.23
N GLU A 19 32.14 0.03 3.54
CA GLU A 19 31.36 -1.08 4.14
C GLU A 19 29.87 -0.99 3.79
N LYS A 20 29.31 0.20 3.79
CA LYS A 20 27.92 0.45 3.40
C LYS A 20 27.68 0.15 1.93
N ASP A 21 28.59 0.54 1.06
CA ASP A 21 28.53 0.28 -0.38
C ASP A 21 28.67 -1.24 -0.68
N ALA A 22 29.54 -1.92 0.05
CA ALA A 22 29.68 -3.39 -0.07
C ALA A 22 28.40 -4.11 0.36
N LYS A 23 27.78 -3.68 1.46
CA LYS A 23 26.49 -4.25 1.93
C LYS A 23 25.36 -3.98 0.94
N LEU A 24 25.31 -2.80 0.33
CA LEU A 24 24.32 -2.46 -0.70
C LEU A 24 24.48 -3.32 -1.95
N LYS A 25 25.72 -3.55 -2.42
CA LYS A 25 25.98 -4.43 -3.55
C LYS A 25 25.60 -5.88 -3.25
N ALA A 26 25.90 -6.38 -2.07
CA ALA A 26 25.52 -7.73 -1.66
C ALA A 26 23.98 -7.88 -1.58
N LEU A 27 23.29 -6.88 -1.06
CA LEU A 27 21.82 -6.84 -1.02
C LEU A 27 21.23 -6.87 -2.43
N GLN A 28 21.73 -6.02 -3.33
CA GLN A 28 21.27 -6.00 -4.72
C GLN A 28 21.49 -7.34 -5.45
N ALA A 29 22.65 -7.97 -5.22
CA ALA A 29 22.94 -9.28 -5.80
C ALA A 29 21.97 -10.36 -5.27
N ALA A 30 21.67 -10.33 -3.97
CA ALA A 30 20.70 -11.26 -3.36
C ALA A 30 19.29 -11.05 -3.92
N MET A 31 18.83 -9.79 -4.04
CA MET A 31 17.53 -9.47 -4.62
C MET A 31 17.43 -9.94 -6.07
N SER A 32 18.44 -9.65 -6.90
CA SER A 32 18.48 -10.10 -8.30
C SER A 32 18.46 -11.62 -8.42
N LYS A 33 19.06 -12.34 -7.48
CA LYS A 33 19.02 -13.81 -7.46
C LYS A 33 17.60 -14.31 -7.16
N ILE A 34 16.93 -13.72 -6.18
CA ILE A 34 15.54 -14.07 -5.82
C ILE A 34 14.61 -13.80 -7.00
N GLU A 35 14.73 -12.66 -7.66
CA GLU A 35 13.92 -12.35 -8.85
C GLU A 35 14.18 -13.32 -10.01
N LYS A 36 15.40 -13.78 -10.16
CA LYS A 36 15.76 -14.77 -11.18
C LYS A 36 15.18 -16.16 -10.88
N ASP A 37 15.17 -16.55 -9.61
CA ASP A 37 14.73 -17.89 -9.18
C ASP A 37 13.19 -17.96 -9.05
N PHE A 38 12.53 -16.88 -8.67
CA PHE A 38 11.08 -16.84 -8.35
C PHE A 38 10.25 -15.92 -9.26
N GLY A 39 10.88 -15.20 -10.17
CA GLY A 39 10.23 -14.28 -11.10
C GLY A 39 10.29 -12.83 -10.67
N LYS A 40 10.09 -11.91 -11.63
CA LYS A 40 10.06 -10.47 -11.39
C LYS A 40 8.94 -10.11 -10.42
N GLY A 41 9.23 -9.26 -9.43
CA GLY A 41 8.26 -8.80 -8.44
C GLY A 41 8.10 -9.74 -7.23
N SER A 42 8.85 -10.84 -7.16
CA SER A 42 8.86 -11.76 -5.99
C SER A 42 9.47 -11.13 -4.73
N ILE A 43 10.27 -10.09 -4.92
CA ILE A 43 10.86 -9.29 -3.85
C ILE A 43 10.83 -7.81 -4.23
N MET A 44 10.52 -6.94 -3.27
CA MET A 44 10.58 -5.49 -3.44
C MET A 44 11.15 -4.82 -2.18
N ARG A 45 11.73 -3.65 -2.35
CA ARG A 45 12.17 -2.85 -1.20
C ARG A 45 11.00 -2.01 -0.71
N MET A 46 10.81 -1.96 0.60
CA MET A 46 9.85 -1.00 1.19
C MET A 46 10.32 0.43 0.88
N GLY A 47 9.45 1.21 0.23
CA GLY A 47 9.75 2.57 -0.21
C GLY A 47 10.11 2.70 -1.70
N ASP A 48 10.25 1.61 -2.45
CA ASP A 48 10.27 1.70 -3.90
C ASP A 48 8.85 2.06 -4.38
N GLU A 49 8.73 3.20 -5.07
CA GLU A 49 7.45 3.79 -5.52
C GLU A 49 6.75 3.03 -6.66
N ASN A 50 7.05 1.76 -6.86
CA ASN A 50 6.27 0.91 -7.75
C ASN A 50 4.96 0.48 -7.06
N ILE A 51 4.09 1.47 -6.83
CA ILE A 51 2.70 1.19 -6.48
C ILE A 51 2.05 0.68 -7.77
N GLU A 52 1.86 -0.63 -7.87
CA GLU A 52 0.97 -1.19 -8.89
C GLU A 52 -0.38 -0.49 -8.77
N ALA A 53 -0.90 0.01 -9.90
CA ALA A 53 -2.21 0.65 -9.94
C ALA A 53 -3.26 -0.36 -9.47
N VAL A 54 -3.79 -0.14 -8.27
CA VAL A 54 -4.85 -0.98 -7.70
C VAL A 54 -6.16 -0.59 -8.35
N ASP A 55 -6.87 -1.56 -8.95
CA ASP A 55 -8.22 -1.32 -9.45
C ASP A 55 -9.17 -1.08 -8.26
N VAL A 56 -9.92 0.01 -8.30
CA VAL A 56 -10.75 0.48 -7.17
C VAL A 56 -12.18 0.79 -7.58
N ILE A 57 -13.06 0.72 -6.59
CA ILE A 57 -14.41 1.26 -6.63
C ILE A 57 -14.41 2.53 -5.78
N SER A 58 -14.84 3.65 -6.33
CA SER A 58 -14.98 4.90 -5.55
C SER A 58 -15.90 4.69 -4.35
N THR A 59 -15.61 5.37 -3.26
CA THR A 59 -16.51 5.39 -2.09
C THR A 59 -17.73 6.27 -2.30
N GLY A 60 -17.76 7.06 -3.38
CA GLY A 60 -18.74 8.11 -3.63
C GLY A 60 -18.41 9.44 -2.92
N SER A 61 -17.32 9.48 -2.18
CA SER A 61 -16.80 10.69 -1.51
C SER A 61 -15.36 10.95 -1.93
N ILE A 62 -15.12 12.06 -2.61
CA ILE A 62 -13.77 12.46 -3.04
C ILE A 62 -12.81 12.56 -1.84
N GLY A 63 -13.28 13.12 -0.72
CA GLY A 63 -12.45 13.24 0.48
C GLY A 63 -12.02 11.89 1.06
N LEU A 64 -12.91 10.90 1.05
CA LEU A 64 -12.60 9.55 1.52
C LEU A 64 -11.71 8.81 0.52
N ASP A 65 -11.95 8.93 -0.78
CA ASP A 65 -11.12 8.33 -1.83
C ASP A 65 -9.66 8.81 -1.73
N VAL A 66 -9.46 10.11 -1.49
CA VAL A 66 -8.12 10.69 -1.25
C VAL A 66 -7.51 10.18 0.06
N ALA A 67 -8.29 10.11 1.14
CA ALA A 67 -7.81 9.63 2.43
C ALA A 67 -7.39 8.16 2.42
N LEU A 68 -8.02 7.32 1.58
CA LEU A 68 -7.63 5.92 1.38
C LEU A 68 -6.32 5.75 0.60
N GLY A 69 -5.81 6.80 -0.03
CA GLY A 69 -4.53 6.82 -0.72
C GLY A 69 -4.50 6.12 -2.08
N VAL A 70 -5.42 5.18 -2.32
CA VAL A 70 -5.54 4.44 -3.60
C VAL A 70 -6.73 4.89 -4.46
N GLY A 71 -7.50 5.87 -3.99
CA GLY A 71 -8.60 6.46 -4.74
C GLY A 71 -9.94 5.73 -4.62
N GLY A 72 -10.12 4.87 -3.63
CA GLY A 72 -11.37 4.15 -3.37
C GLY A 72 -11.16 2.82 -2.68
N TYR A 73 -12.19 1.98 -2.69
CA TYR A 73 -12.12 0.62 -2.17
C TYR A 73 -11.37 -0.30 -3.13
N PRO A 74 -10.27 -0.96 -2.71
CA PRO A 74 -9.52 -1.85 -3.57
C PRO A 74 -10.33 -3.10 -3.94
N ARG A 75 -10.40 -3.42 -5.23
CA ARG A 75 -11.12 -4.61 -5.73
C ARG A 75 -10.39 -5.89 -5.31
N GLY A 76 -11.17 -6.96 -5.12
CA GLY A 76 -10.64 -8.26 -4.71
C GLY A 76 -10.13 -8.31 -3.28
N ARG A 77 -10.53 -7.36 -2.43
CA ARG A 77 -10.21 -7.32 -0.99
C ARG A 77 -11.47 -7.38 -0.15
N ILE A 78 -11.35 -7.91 1.05
CA ILE A 78 -12.38 -7.81 2.09
C ILE A 78 -12.16 -6.49 2.81
N ILE A 79 -13.23 -5.69 2.93
CA ILE A 79 -13.19 -4.38 3.57
C ILE A 79 -14.14 -4.41 4.75
N GLU A 80 -13.61 -4.18 5.93
CA GLU A 80 -14.39 -4.05 7.16
C GLU A 80 -14.69 -2.57 7.44
N ILE A 81 -15.96 -2.26 7.67
CA ILE A 81 -16.41 -0.92 8.07
C ILE A 81 -17.06 -1.04 9.44
N TYR A 82 -16.46 -0.44 10.44
CA TYR A 82 -16.93 -0.50 11.83
C TYR A 82 -17.08 0.89 12.43
N GLY A 83 -17.87 0.98 13.47
CA GLY A 83 -18.15 2.24 14.17
C GLY A 83 -19.46 2.15 14.98
N PRO A 84 -19.80 3.19 15.74
CA PRO A 84 -21.03 3.24 16.53
C PRO A 84 -22.28 3.20 15.65
N GLU A 85 -23.43 2.99 16.27
CA GLU A 85 -24.72 3.08 15.59
C GLU A 85 -24.91 4.46 14.97
N SER A 86 -25.67 4.51 13.88
CA SER A 86 -25.97 5.76 13.13
C SER A 86 -24.74 6.52 12.61
N SER A 87 -23.57 5.89 12.52
CA SER A 87 -22.33 6.51 12.02
C SER A 87 -22.19 6.52 10.50
N GLY A 88 -23.17 6.00 9.75
CA GLY A 88 -23.16 6.00 8.29
C GLY A 88 -22.49 4.77 7.65
N LYS A 89 -22.24 3.68 8.39
CA LYS A 89 -21.64 2.44 7.86
C LYS A 89 -22.40 1.87 6.66
N THR A 90 -23.71 1.68 6.84
CA THR A 90 -24.61 1.20 5.79
C THR A 90 -24.67 2.16 4.60
N THR A 91 -24.64 3.46 4.86
CA THR A 91 -24.60 4.49 3.82
C THR A 91 -23.37 4.33 2.95
N LEU A 92 -22.18 4.12 3.53
CA LEU A 92 -20.95 3.88 2.79
C LEU A 92 -21.03 2.59 1.96
N ALA A 93 -21.60 1.52 2.50
CA ALA A 93 -21.78 0.27 1.76
C ALA A 93 -22.72 0.45 0.56
N ILE A 94 -23.83 1.19 0.72
CA ILE A 94 -24.78 1.48 -0.37
C ILE A 94 -24.11 2.34 -1.45
N HIS A 95 -23.31 3.34 -1.07
CA HIS A 95 -22.55 4.14 -2.03
C HIS A 95 -21.57 3.29 -2.83
N ALA A 96 -20.86 2.34 -2.19
CA ALA A 96 -19.98 1.41 -2.88
C ALA A 96 -20.73 0.56 -3.93
N ILE A 97 -21.93 0.08 -3.58
CA ILE A 97 -22.83 -0.63 -4.51
C ILE A 97 -23.20 0.26 -5.69
N ALA A 98 -23.64 1.49 -5.43
CA ALA A 98 -24.02 2.43 -6.47
C ALA A 98 -22.85 2.76 -7.43
N GLU A 99 -21.65 2.98 -6.89
CA GLU A 99 -20.46 3.25 -7.70
C GLU A 99 -20.03 2.02 -8.52
N ALA A 100 -20.16 0.81 -7.97
CA ALA A 100 -19.92 -0.43 -8.71
C ALA A 100 -20.91 -0.58 -9.88
N GLN A 101 -22.20 -0.30 -9.65
CA GLN A 101 -23.25 -0.39 -10.68
C GLN A 101 -23.08 0.65 -11.78
N LYS A 102 -22.64 1.88 -11.45
CA LYS A 102 -22.31 2.91 -12.46
C LYS A 102 -21.22 2.45 -13.44
N LYS A 103 -20.33 1.59 -12.99
CA LYS A 103 -19.29 0.95 -13.84
C LYS A 103 -19.77 -0.33 -14.54
N GLY A 104 -21.07 -0.63 -14.50
CA GLY A 104 -21.65 -1.82 -15.11
C GLY A 104 -21.48 -3.10 -14.28
N GLY A 105 -21.04 -3.00 -13.02
CA GLY A 105 -20.90 -4.12 -12.11
C GLY A 105 -22.23 -4.60 -11.55
N ILE A 106 -22.24 -5.86 -11.07
CA ILE A 106 -23.37 -6.45 -10.33
C ILE A 106 -22.99 -6.46 -8.85
N ALA A 107 -23.92 -6.01 -8.00
CA ALA A 107 -23.73 -6.00 -6.56
C ALA A 107 -24.85 -6.77 -5.87
N ALA A 108 -24.51 -7.41 -4.75
CA ALA A 108 -25.46 -8.06 -3.86
C ALA A 108 -25.35 -7.45 -2.47
N PHE A 109 -26.48 -7.33 -1.77
CA PHE A 109 -26.55 -6.85 -0.41
C PHE A 109 -27.18 -7.90 0.47
N ILE A 110 -26.51 -8.26 1.58
CA ILE A 110 -27.03 -9.19 2.58
C ILE A 110 -27.30 -8.38 3.84
N ASP A 111 -28.57 -8.18 4.14
CA ASP A 111 -29.02 -7.44 5.32
C ASP A 111 -29.43 -8.41 6.43
N ALA A 112 -28.52 -8.64 7.38
CA ALA A 112 -28.77 -9.51 8.52
C ALA A 112 -29.55 -8.81 9.64
N GLU A 113 -29.53 -7.49 9.65
CA GLU A 113 -30.16 -6.67 10.70
C GLU A 113 -31.59 -6.22 10.33
N HIS A 114 -32.01 -6.45 9.09
CA HIS A 114 -33.27 -5.96 8.53
C HIS A 114 -33.47 -4.45 8.66
N ALA A 115 -32.36 -3.72 8.65
CA ALA A 115 -32.33 -2.27 8.82
C ALA A 115 -32.44 -1.49 7.49
N PHE A 116 -32.36 -2.21 6.36
CA PHE A 116 -32.43 -1.61 5.03
C PHE A 116 -33.90 -1.61 4.56
N ASP A 117 -34.50 -0.42 4.54
CA ASP A 117 -35.80 -0.22 3.91
C ASP A 117 -35.62 0.13 2.44
N ARG A 118 -36.39 -0.54 1.60
CA ARG A 118 -36.30 -0.43 0.14
C ARG A 118 -37.21 0.68 -0.41
N PHE A 119 -38.05 1.27 0.44
CA PHE A 119 -39.07 2.26 0.05
C PHE A 119 -38.75 3.66 0.56
#